data_2ca62ba7daef85f368d69b286e0bdc34
#
_entry.id   2ca62ba7daef85f368d69b286e0bdc34
#
_cell.length_a   1.000
_cell.length_b   1.000
_cell.length_c   1.000
_cell.angle_alpha   90.00
_cell.angle_beta   90.00
_cell.angle_gamma   90.00
#
_symmetry.space_group_name_H-M   'P 1'
#
loop_
_entity.id
_entity.type
_entity.pdbx_description
1 polymer ?
#
loop_
_entity_poly.entity_id
_entity_poly.type
_entity_poly.pdbx_seq_one_letter_code
_entity_poly.pdbx_strand_id
1 'polypeptide(L)'
;MAVFTSISEAELSAWLSDYSLGDLQNLQGIASGIENTNYFVTTANGRFVLTIFEKLTAQELPFYLNFMAHLARHGIPCPAPVANRRNELLGELKGKPACIATRLSGAATLTPNAAQCAAMGAMLAQLHIAGQSFTHTMPNPRGSIWRATTAPRVRAYLDGEQAALLDSEVEFQESTDFAALPQGVIHADLFRDNVLLE
;
A
#
# COMPACT_ATOMS: atom_id res chain seq x y z
N MET A 1 7.39 -16.99 -6.11
CA MET A 1 8.30 -16.26 -5.20
C MET A 1 8.16 -14.77 -5.49
N ALA A 2 7.78 -13.98 -4.49
CA ALA A 2 7.60 -12.53 -4.67
C ALA A 2 8.86 -11.71 -4.31
N VAL A 3 10.03 -12.31 -4.41
CA VAL A 3 11.31 -11.59 -4.31
C VAL A 3 11.86 -11.47 -5.73
N PHE A 4 11.62 -10.33 -6.38
CA PHE A 4 12.09 -10.02 -7.72
C PHE A 4 13.51 -9.44 -7.68
N THR A 5 13.81 -8.62 -6.66
CA THR A 5 15.12 -8.01 -6.43
C THR A 5 15.76 -8.62 -5.19
N SER A 6 16.75 -9.48 -5.38
CA SER A 6 17.49 -10.10 -4.28
C SER A 6 18.52 -9.13 -3.69
N ILE A 7 18.59 -9.09 -2.37
CA ILE A 7 19.59 -8.35 -1.61
C ILE A 7 20.27 -9.26 -0.59
N SER A 8 21.54 -9.01 -0.32
CA SER A 8 22.30 -9.65 0.75
C SER A 8 22.18 -8.88 2.08
N GLU A 9 22.51 -9.56 3.17
CA GLU A 9 22.58 -8.90 4.49
C GLU A 9 23.61 -7.76 4.52
N ALA A 10 24.74 -7.92 3.81
CA ALA A 10 25.77 -6.88 3.72
C ALA A 10 25.26 -5.62 3.01
N GLU A 11 24.52 -5.79 1.90
CA GLU A 11 23.92 -4.66 1.17
C GLU A 11 22.85 -3.95 2.01
N LEU A 12 22.02 -4.71 2.71
CA LEU A 12 21.02 -4.12 3.59
C LEU A 12 21.66 -3.43 4.79
N SER A 13 22.69 -4.01 5.41
CA SER A 13 23.41 -3.39 6.53
C SER A 13 24.05 -2.06 6.12
N ALA A 14 24.66 -2.01 4.93
CA ALA A 14 25.19 -0.76 4.39
C ALA A 14 24.10 0.29 4.17
N TRP A 15 22.95 -0.10 3.63
CA TRP A 15 21.81 0.81 3.43
C TRP A 15 21.19 1.29 4.75
N LEU A 16 21.07 0.40 5.75
CA LEU A 16 20.55 0.72 7.08
C LEU A 16 21.47 1.67 7.88
N SER A 17 22.74 1.84 7.48
CA SER A 17 23.64 2.80 8.11
C SER A 17 23.12 4.25 8.01
N ASP A 18 22.28 4.55 7.03
CA ASP A 18 21.60 5.84 6.90
C ASP A 18 20.40 6.00 7.85
N TYR A 19 20.05 4.98 8.62
CA TYR A 19 18.91 4.97 9.54
C TYR A 19 19.36 4.86 11.01
N SER A 20 18.46 5.15 11.93
CA SER A 20 18.67 4.98 13.37
C SER A 20 17.98 3.73 13.90
N LEU A 21 18.05 2.62 13.14
CA LEU A 21 17.33 1.38 13.43
C LEU A 21 18.17 0.33 14.16
N GLY A 22 19.46 0.61 14.38
CA GLY A 22 20.40 -0.34 14.97
C GLY A 22 20.88 -1.39 13.97
N ASP A 23 21.74 -2.30 14.43
CA ASP A 23 22.37 -3.30 13.60
C ASP A 23 21.38 -4.34 13.11
N LEU A 24 21.55 -4.79 11.87
CA LEU A 24 20.78 -5.87 11.26
C LEU A 24 21.02 -7.17 12.02
N GLN A 25 19.95 -7.86 12.38
CA GLN A 25 19.97 -9.16 13.06
C GLN A 25 19.39 -10.27 12.18
N ASN A 26 18.40 -9.98 11.35
CA ASN A 26 17.79 -10.98 10.46
C ASN A 26 17.19 -10.31 9.22
N LEU A 27 17.32 -10.99 8.08
CA LEU A 27 16.73 -10.64 6.80
C LEU A 27 16.01 -11.85 6.22
N GLN A 28 14.70 -11.73 5.98
CA GLN A 28 13.90 -12.82 5.44
C GLN A 28 12.99 -12.33 4.31
N GLY A 29 13.12 -12.89 3.12
CA GLY A 29 12.24 -12.59 1.99
C GLY A 29 10.78 -12.98 2.25
N ILE A 30 9.85 -12.14 1.84
CA ILE A 30 8.41 -12.39 1.93
C ILE A 30 7.96 -12.98 0.59
N ALA A 31 7.46 -14.22 0.63
CA ALA A 31 7.04 -14.94 -0.59
C ALA A 31 5.67 -14.48 -1.13
N SER A 32 4.88 -13.80 -0.33
CA SER A 32 3.58 -13.23 -0.71
C SER A 32 3.74 -11.84 -1.33
N GLY A 33 2.77 -11.46 -2.16
CA GLY A 33 2.77 -10.19 -2.90
C GLY A 33 3.10 -10.40 -4.39
N ILE A 34 2.57 -9.53 -5.24
CA ILE A 34 2.66 -9.64 -6.71
C ILE A 34 3.28 -8.41 -7.39
N GLU A 35 3.50 -7.33 -6.66
CA GLU A 35 3.94 -6.07 -7.26
C GLU A 35 5.32 -5.61 -6.81
N ASN A 36 5.70 -5.87 -5.56
CA ASN A 36 6.93 -5.35 -4.96
C ASN A 36 7.74 -6.48 -4.33
N THR A 37 9.04 -6.27 -4.18
CA THR A 37 9.88 -7.13 -3.37
C THR A 37 9.82 -6.69 -1.92
N ASN A 38 9.45 -7.62 -1.03
CA ASN A 38 9.34 -7.33 0.39
C ASN A 38 10.23 -8.26 1.23
N TYR A 39 10.78 -7.71 2.32
CA TYR A 39 11.56 -8.45 3.29
C TYR A 39 11.10 -8.12 4.72
N PHE A 40 11.00 -9.14 5.56
CA PHE A 40 11.04 -8.93 7.01
C PHE A 40 12.47 -8.62 7.45
N VAL A 41 12.61 -7.52 8.16
CA VAL A 41 13.87 -7.03 8.67
C VAL A 41 13.78 -6.95 10.20
N THR A 42 14.70 -7.62 10.90
CA THR A 42 14.86 -7.47 12.35
C THR A 42 16.18 -6.77 12.62
N THR A 43 16.13 -5.74 13.42
CA THR A 43 17.32 -5.01 13.89
C THR A 43 17.37 -4.99 15.41
N ALA A 44 18.43 -4.43 15.98
CA ALA A 44 18.54 -4.25 17.44
C ALA A 44 17.38 -3.40 18.02
N ASN A 45 16.80 -2.50 17.23
CA ASN A 45 15.77 -1.54 17.69
C ASN A 45 14.35 -1.91 17.27
N GLY A 46 14.12 -3.06 16.61
CA GLY A 46 12.76 -3.45 16.25
C GLY A 46 12.60 -4.36 15.05
N ARG A 47 11.35 -4.53 14.66
CA ARG A 47 10.94 -5.33 13.50
C ARG A 47 10.29 -4.45 12.45
N PHE A 48 10.70 -4.63 11.20
CA PHE A 48 10.33 -3.77 10.08
C PHE A 48 9.99 -4.60 8.85
N VAL A 49 9.41 -3.93 7.87
CA VAL A 49 9.27 -4.43 6.49
C VAL A 49 10.03 -3.49 5.58
N LEU A 50 10.99 -4.01 4.84
CA LEU A 50 11.62 -3.32 3.71
C LEU A 50 10.81 -3.63 2.45
N THR A 51 10.45 -2.59 1.72
CA THR A 51 9.82 -2.70 0.40
C THR A 51 10.72 -2.09 -0.65
N ILE A 52 11.05 -2.86 -1.69
CA ILE A 52 11.70 -2.39 -2.91
C ILE A 52 10.62 -2.31 -3.99
N PHE A 53 10.41 -1.12 -4.53
CA PHE A 53 9.34 -0.87 -5.49
C PHE A 53 9.80 -1.26 -6.91
N GLU A 54 9.09 -2.21 -7.51
CA GLU A 54 9.48 -2.77 -8.81
C GLU A 54 8.89 -1.97 -9.98
N LYS A 55 7.78 -1.26 -9.77
CA LYS A 55 7.03 -0.56 -10.81
C LYS A 55 6.90 0.94 -10.57
N LEU A 56 6.58 1.34 -9.34
CA LEU A 56 6.36 2.75 -9.01
C LEU A 56 7.68 3.52 -9.00
N THR A 57 7.63 4.73 -9.53
CA THR A 57 8.78 5.64 -9.62
C THR A 57 8.98 6.44 -8.34
N ALA A 58 10.16 7.01 -8.17
CA ALA A 58 10.45 7.91 -7.05
C ALA A 58 9.57 9.17 -7.03
N GLN A 59 8.97 9.56 -8.17
CA GLN A 59 8.04 10.69 -8.24
C GLN A 59 6.64 10.34 -7.75
N GLU A 60 6.19 9.10 -7.89
CA GLU A 60 4.84 8.65 -7.49
C GLU A 60 4.77 8.28 -6.01
N LEU A 61 5.84 7.73 -5.45
CA LEU A 61 5.88 7.17 -4.10
C LEU A 61 5.68 8.17 -2.95
N PRO A 62 6.11 9.44 -3.03
CA PRO A 62 5.96 10.38 -1.93
C PRO A 62 4.51 10.56 -1.44
N PHE A 63 3.52 10.51 -2.33
CA PHE A 63 2.12 10.57 -1.93
C PHE A 63 1.76 9.43 -0.95
N TYR A 64 2.08 8.20 -1.31
CA TYR A 64 1.76 7.02 -0.51
C TYR A 64 2.50 7.00 0.82
N LEU A 65 3.81 7.25 0.82
CA LEU A 65 4.62 7.22 2.03
C LEU A 65 4.25 8.35 3.00
N ASN A 66 3.98 9.55 2.50
CA ASN A 66 3.53 10.66 3.32
C ASN A 66 2.12 10.41 3.89
N PHE A 67 1.23 9.76 3.13
CA PHE A 67 -0.09 9.39 3.64
C PHE A 67 0.01 8.33 4.74
N MET A 68 0.81 7.28 4.57
CA MET A 68 1.07 6.30 5.63
C MET A 68 1.63 6.95 6.89
N ALA A 69 2.62 7.85 6.75
CA ALA A 69 3.18 8.58 7.87
C ALA A 69 2.14 9.51 8.54
N HIS A 70 1.25 10.12 7.75
CA HIS A 70 0.15 10.94 8.25
C HIS A 70 -0.84 10.10 9.08
N LEU A 71 -1.28 8.97 8.57
CA LEU A 71 -2.19 8.06 9.26
C LEU A 71 -1.59 7.55 10.59
N ALA A 72 -0.33 7.13 10.57
CA ALA A 72 0.37 6.68 11.77
C ALA A 72 0.44 7.76 12.85
N ARG A 73 0.70 9.04 12.48
CA ARG A 73 0.66 10.19 13.41
C ARG A 73 -0.74 10.45 13.98
N HIS A 74 -1.80 10.06 13.28
CA HIS A 74 -3.19 10.17 13.77
C HIS A 74 -3.66 8.93 14.54
N GLY A 75 -2.74 8.01 14.87
CA GLY A 75 -3.05 6.82 15.65
C GLY A 75 -3.76 5.71 14.88
N ILE A 76 -3.80 5.79 13.55
CA ILE A 76 -4.32 4.69 12.72
C ILE A 76 -3.27 3.57 12.70
N PRO A 77 -3.63 2.33 13.06
CA PRO A 77 -2.71 1.20 13.06
C PRO A 77 -2.37 0.75 11.63
N CYS A 78 -1.44 1.45 11.02
CA CYS A 78 -0.88 1.12 9.71
C CYS A 78 0.66 1.07 9.79
N PRO A 79 1.35 0.42 8.84
CA PRO A 79 2.80 0.45 8.79
C PRO A 79 3.30 1.90 8.71
N ALA A 80 4.11 2.33 9.68
CA ALA A 80 4.68 3.68 9.71
C ALA A 80 6.02 3.69 8.95
N PRO A 81 6.16 4.42 7.84
CA PRO A 81 7.43 4.60 7.18
C PRO A 81 8.46 5.25 8.13
N VAL A 82 9.68 4.73 8.12
CA VAL A 82 10.77 5.24 8.95
C VAL A 82 11.65 6.14 8.09
N ALA A 83 11.86 7.37 8.55
CA ALA A 83 12.76 8.30 7.89
C ALA A 83 14.23 7.94 8.14
N ASN A 84 15.06 8.16 7.11
CA ASN A 84 16.50 8.09 7.26
C ASN A 84 17.04 9.31 8.05
N ARG A 85 18.35 9.37 8.29
CA ARG A 85 19.00 10.48 9.03
C ARG A 85 18.92 11.83 8.33
N ARG A 86 18.54 11.86 7.04
CA ARG A 86 18.25 13.10 6.29
C ARG A 86 16.77 13.47 6.31
N ASN A 87 15.95 12.76 7.11
CA ASN A 87 14.49 12.92 7.20
C ASN A 87 13.75 12.59 5.88
N GLU A 88 14.25 11.63 5.11
CA GLU A 88 13.64 11.14 3.89
C GLU A 88 12.99 9.78 4.15
N LEU A 89 11.75 9.59 3.70
CA LEU A 89 11.00 8.33 3.82
C LEU A 89 11.33 7.34 2.70
N LEU A 90 11.88 7.85 1.59
CA LEU A 90 12.23 7.08 0.41
C LEU A 90 13.75 7.10 0.23
N GLY A 91 14.33 5.94 0.05
CA GLY A 91 15.73 5.75 -0.34
C GLY A 91 15.84 5.00 -1.66
N GLU A 92 17.05 4.61 -2.00
CA GLU A 92 17.36 3.78 -3.17
C GLU A 92 18.14 2.54 -2.74
N LEU A 93 17.74 1.37 -3.26
CA LEU A 93 18.44 0.10 -3.03
C LEU A 93 18.43 -0.71 -4.33
N LYS A 94 19.60 -1.14 -4.81
CA LYS A 94 19.74 -1.83 -6.11
C LYS A 94 19.25 -1.03 -7.30
N GLY A 95 19.40 0.30 -7.29
CA GLY A 95 18.93 1.18 -8.37
C GLY A 95 17.40 1.33 -8.42
N LYS A 96 16.69 0.92 -7.37
CA LYS A 96 15.23 1.01 -7.28
C LYS A 96 14.81 1.80 -6.04
N PRO A 97 13.66 2.50 -6.08
CA PRO A 97 13.12 3.13 -4.90
C PRO A 97 12.85 2.08 -3.80
N ALA A 98 13.18 2.42 -2.57
CA ALA A 98 12.96 1.53 -1.43
C ALA A 98 12.55 2.31 -0.18
N CYS A 99 11.70 1.71 0.65
CA CYS A 99 11.36 2.25 1.96
C CYS A 99 11.39 1.16 3.02
N ILE A 100 11.54 1.57 4.27
CA ILE A 100 11.39 0.69 5.42
C ILE A 100 10.28 1.24 6.31
N ALA A 101 9.39 0.35 6.78
CA ALA A 101 8.26 0.72 7.63
C ALA A 101 8.18 -0.24 8.82
N THR A 102 7.51 0.19 9.89
CA THR A 102 7.25 -0.66 11.05
C THR A 102 6.45 -1.89 10.66
N ARG A 103 6.81 -3.05 11.20
CA ARG A 103 6.04 -4.28 11.03
C ARG A 103 4.90 -4.31 12.04
N LEU A 104 3.69 -4.43 11.56
CA LEU A 104 2.52 -4.65 12.41
C LEU A 104 2.49 -6.07 12.97
N SER A 105 1.86 -6.24 14.13
CA SER A 105 1.49 -7.53 14.70
C SER A 105 0.15 -8.01 14.13
N GLY A 106 -0.25 -9.24 14.52
CA GLY A 106 -1.49 -9.85 14.05
C GLY A 106 -1.30 -10.77 12.85
N ALA A 107 -2.41 -11.35 12.40
CA ALA A 107 -2.46 -12.26 11.27
C ALA A 107 -3.68 -11.99 10.39
N ALA A 108 -3.53 -12.20 9.08
CA ALA A 108 -4.66 -12.18 8.17
C ALA A 108 -5.58 -13.39 8.41
N THR A 109 -6.89 -13.19 8.28
CA THR A 109 -7.87 -14.28 8.34
C THR A 109 -8.61 -14.42 7.01
N LEU A 110 -8.74 -15.66 6.54
CA LEU A 110 -9.44 -15.94 5.28
C LEU A 110 -10.97 -15.86 5.43
N THR A 111 -11.47 -16.06 6.66
CA THR A 111 -12.91 -16.09 6.97
C THR A 111 -13.22 -15.18 8.15
N PRO A 112 -13.20 -13.84 7.97
CA PRO A 112 -13.52 -12.92 9.04
C PRO A 112 -14.98 -13.09 9.47
N ASN A 113 -15.22 -13.04 10.79
CA ASN A 113 -16.56 -13.04 11.34
C ASN A 113 -17.18 -11.63 11.33
N ALA A 114 -18.49 -11.54 11.66
CA ALA A 114 -19.22 -10.26 11.63
C ALA A 114 -18.60 -9.19 12.56
N ALA A 115 -18.10 -9.57 13.74
CA ALA A 115 -17.46 -8.63 14.68
C ALA A 115 -16.15 -8.08 14.12
N GLN A 116 -15.35 -8.92 13.46
CA GLN A 116 -14.11 -8.52 12.78
C GLN A 116 -14.40 -7.59 11.59
N CYS A 117 -15.43 -7.89 10.80
CA CYS A 117 -15.87 -6.98 9.73
C CYS A 117 -16.35 -5.64 10.27
N ALA A 118 -17.09 -5.62 11.37
CA ALA A 118 -17.56 -4.38 12.01
C ALA A 118 -16.39 -3.56 12.55
N ALA A 119 -15.42 -4.19 13.22
CA ALA A 119 -14.21 -3.53 13.70
C ALA A 119 -13.40 -2.91 12.54
N MET A 120 -13.26 -3.64 11.43
CA MET A 120 -12.55 -3.15 10.25
C MET A 120 -13.30 -1.98 9.58
N GLY A 121 -14.64 -2.04 9.52
CA GLY A 121 -15.45 -0.93 9.02
C GLY A 121 -15.29 0.34 9.86
N ALA A 122 -15.27 0.21 11.19
CA ALA A 122 -14.98 1.32 12.09
C ALA A 122 -13.58 1.90 11.89
N MET A 123 -12.57 1.03 11.71
CA MET A 123 -11.20 1.46 11.44
C MET A 123 -11.08 2.17 10.09
N LEU A 124 -11.76 1.68 9.06
CA LEU A 124 -11.79 2.32 7.74
C LEU A 124 -12.41 3.73 7.83
N ALA A 125 -13.48 3.91 8.61
CA ALA A 125 -14.07 5.22 8.84
C ALA A 125 -13.07 6.17 9.53
N GLN A 126 -12.36 5.71 10.55
CA GLN A 126 -11.32 6.50 11.23
C GLN A 126 -10.17 6.88 10.26
N LEU A 127 -9.74 5.96 9.39
CA LEU A 127 -8.75 6.23 8.34
C LEU A 127 -9.23 7.34 7.40
N HIS A 128 -10.49 7.28 6.94
CA HIS A 128 -11.06 8.31 6.07
C HIS A 128 -11.15 9.66 6.78
N ILE A 129 -11.54 9.70 8.07
CA ILE A 129 -11.60 10.93 8.88
C ILE A 129 -10.20 11.52 9.05
N ALA A 130 -9.21 10.70 9.43
CA ALA A 130 -7.82 11.13 9.54
C ALA A 130 -7.28 11.67 8.21
N GLY A 131 -7.65 11.01 7.10
CA GLY A 131 -7.27 11.40 5.74
C GLY A 131 -7.78 12.78 5.29
N GLN A 132 -8.84 13.32 5.91
CA GLN A 132 -9.37 14.65 5.55
C GLN A 132 -8.38 15.80 5.81
N SER A 133 -7.48 15.65 6.77
CA SER A 133 -6.43 16.63 7.07
C SER A 133 -5.14 16.44 6.27
N PHE A 134 -5.08 15.45 5.39
CA PHE A 134 -3.94 15.23 4.52
C PHE A 134 -3.98 16.18 3.33
N THR A 135 -2.94 16.97 3.14
CA THR A 135 -2.93 18.11 2.19
C THR A 135 -2.39 17.77 0.80
N HIS A 136 -1.73 16.63 0.64
CA HIS A 136 -1.24 16.23 -0.68
C HIS A 136 -2.37 15.60 -1.49
N THR A 137 -2.40 15.91 -2.77
CA THR A 137 -3.40 15.38 -3.71
C THR A 137 -2.72 14.53 -4.78
N MET A 138 -3.43 13.54 -5.27
CA MET A 138 -3.04 12.72 -6.40
C MET A 138 -4.27 12.41 -7.24
N PRO A 139 -4.21 12.49 -8.56
CA PRO A 139 -5.29 12.02 -9.42
C PRO A 139 -5.58 10.54 -9.14
N ASN A 140 -6.86 10.15 -9.16
CA ASN A 140 -7.20 8.74 -8.99
C ASN A 140 -6.66 7.91 -10.17
N PRO A 141 -5.66 7.03 -9.97
CA PRO A 141 -5.06 6.25 -11.04
C PRO A 141 -6.00 5.18 -11.61
N ARG A 142 -7.14 4.92 -10.94
CA ARG A 142 -8.21 4.01 -11.36
C ARG A 142 -9.54 4.72 -11.60
N GLY A 143 -9.48 6.02 -11.88
CA GLY A 143 -10.65 6.86 -12.14
C GLY A 143 -11.28 6.67 -13.53
N SER A 144 -12.10 7.64 -13.97
CA SER A 144 -12.85 7.59 -15.22
C SER A 144 -11.96 7.34 -16.45
N ILE A 145 -10.82 8.04 -16.55
CA ILE A 145 -9.89 7.88 -17.67
C ILE A 145 -9.37 6.43 -17.77
N TRP A 146 -9.01 5.84 -16.62
CA TRP A 146 -8.56 4.45 -16.58
C TRP A 146 -9.67 3.49 -16.98
N ARG A 147 -10.92 3.69 -16.51
CA ARG A 147 -12.07 2.88 -16.91
C ARG A 147 -12.31 2.96 -18.42
N ALA A 148 -12.40 4.18 -18.96
CA ALA A 148 -12.65 4.39 -20.39
C ALA A 148 -11.58 3.76 -21.29
N THR A 149 -10.33 3.70 -20.85
CA THR A 149 -9.23 3.10 -21.63
C THR A 149 -9.08 1.59 -21.42
N THR A 150 -9.48 1.08 -20.25
CA THR A 150 -9.26 -0.33 -19.87
C THR A 150 -10.46 -1.22 -20.24
N ALA A 151 -11.69 -0.75 -20.05
CA ALA A 151 -12.91 -1.54 -20.31
C ALA A 151 -12.96 -2.08 -21.76
N PRO A 152 -12.70 -1.31 -22.83
CA PRO A 152 -12.69 -1.85 -24.20
C PRO A 152 -11.64 -2.96 -24.41
N ARG A 153 -10.52 -2.88 -23.72
CA ARG A 153 -9.45 -3.89 -23.81
C ARG A 153 -9.83 -5.19 -23.11
N VAL A 154 -10.47 -5.09 -21.94
CA VAL A 154 -10.94 -6.26 -21.18
C VAL A 154 -12.13 -6.92 -21.89
N ARG A 155 -13.04 -6.13 -22.46
CA ARG A 155 -14.25 -6.60 -23.15
C ARG A 155 -13.96 -7.67 -24.20
N ALA A 156 -12.82 -7.59 -24.89
CA ALA A 156 -12.42 -8.54 -25.92
C ALA A 156 -12.16 -9.98 -25.38
N TYR A 157 -12.02 -10.14 -24.06
CA TYR A 157 -11.75 -11.43 -23.39
C TYR A 157 -12.97 -11.98 -22.63
N LEU A 158 -14.12 -11.28 -22.69
CA LEU A 158 -15.33 -11.61 -21.95
C LEU A 158 -16.33 -12.29 -22.88
N ASP A 159 -17.20 -13.18 -22.34
CA ASP A 159 -18.36 -13.65 -23.01
C ASP A 159 -19.46 -12.57 -23.13
N GLY A 160 -20.57 -12.87 -23.80
CA GLY A 160 -21.61 -11.87 -24.06
C GLY A 160 -22.29 -11.33 -22.80
N GLU A 161 -22.50 -12.16 -21.78
CA GLU A 161 -23.14 -11.78 -20.53
C GLU A 161 -22.18 -10.93 -19.67
N GLN A 162 -20.96 -11.34 -19.55
CA GLN A 162 -19.90 -10.60 -18.84
C GLN A 162 -19.61 -9.25 -19.52
N ALA A 163 -19.59 -9.21 -20.85
CA ALA A 163 -19.40 -7.98 -21.61
C ALA A 163 -20.55 -6.99 -21.38
N ALA A 164 -21.80 -7.48 -21.39
CA ALA A 164 -22.98 -6.65 -21.11
C ALA A 164 -22.97 -6.09 -19.69
N LEU A 165 -22.54 -6.88 -18.69
CA LEU A 165 -22.38 -6.43 -17.32
C LEU A 165 -21.30 -5.33 -17.22
N LEU A 166 -20.13 -5.52 -17.86
CA LEU A 166 -19.08 -4.52 -17.90
C LEU A 166 -19.57 -3.21 -18.53
N ASP A 167 -20.25 -3.29 -19.67
CA ASP A 167 -20.76 -2.12 -20.39
C ASP A 167 -21.79 -1.36 -19.54
N SER A 168 -22.71 -2.06 -18.87
CA SER A 168 -23.71 -1.44 -17.98
C SER A 168 -23.06 -0.77 -16.75
N GLU A 169 -22.02 -1.36 -16.17
CA GLU A 169 -21.31 -0.76 -15.03
C GLU A 169 -20.53 0.49 -15.46
N VAL A 170 -19.87 0.46 -16.62
CA VAL A 170 -19.19 1.63 -17.16
C VAL A 170 -20.17 2.78 -17.39
N GLU A 171 -21.32 2.50 -18.01
CA GLU A 171 -22.38 3.49 -18.25
C GLU A 171 -22.93 4.06 -16.93
N PHE A 172 -23.17 3.22 -15.92
CA PHE A 172 -23.59 3.66 -14.59
C PHE A 172 -22.57 4.59 -13.95
N GLN A 173 -21.30 4.23 -13.99
CA GLN A 173 -20.21 5.03 -13.41
C GLN A 173 -20.00 6.38 -14.13
N GLU A 174 -20.25 6.44 -15.44
CA GLU A 174 -20.11 7.67 -16.23
C GLU A 174 -21.33 8.58 -16.09
N SER A 175 -22.53 8.00 -15.93
CA SER A 175 -23.78 8.76 -15.76
C SER A 175 -24.02 9.26 -14.33
N THR A 176 -23.31 8.72 -13.34
CA THR A 176 -23.48 9.08 -11.93
C THR A 176 -22.61 10.24 -11.53
N ASP A 177 -23.21 11.31 -11.01
CA ASP A 177 -22.45 12.43 -10.41
C ASP A 177 -21.99 12.08 -9.00
N PHE A 178 -20.75 11.67 -8.86
CA PHE A 178 -20.10 11.43 -7.58
C PHE A 178 -19.48 12.67 -6.96
N ALA A 179 -19.48 13.81 -7.65
CA ALA A 179 -18.83 15.04 -7.16
C ALA A 179 -19.53 15.62 -5.91
N ALA A 180 -20.82 15.34 -5.75
CA ALA A 180 -21.60 15.74 -4.58
C ALA A 180 -21.28 14.92 -3.32
N LEU A 181 -20.60 13.78 -3.44
CA LEU A 181 -20.21 12.96 -2.31
C LEU A 181 -18.94 13.49 -1.63
N PRO A 182 -18.76 13.23 -0.32
CA PRO A 182 -17.51 13.56 0.35
C PRO A 182 -16.32 12.93 -0.37
N GLN A 183 -15.31 13.75 -0.64
CA GLN A 183 -14.08 13.33 -1.33
C GLN A 183 -12.94 13.17 -0.32
N GLY A 184 -12.05 12.19 -0.56
CA GLY A 184 -10.88 11.96 0.28
C GLY A 184 -10.02 10.83 -0.23
N VAL A 185 -8.90 10.61 0.45
CA VAL A 185 -8.05 9.46 0.17
C VAL A 185 -8.72 8.20 0.73
N ILE A 186 -8.85 7.18 -0.09
CA ILE A 186 -9.42 5.88 0.28
C ILE A 186 -8.35 4.79 0.16
N HIS A 187 -8.54 3.66 0.85
CA HIS A 187 -7.64 2.51 0.74
C HIS A 187 -7.73 1.84 -0.63
N ALA A 188 -8.93 1.68 -1.16
CA ALA A 188 -9.27 1.13 -2.48
C ALA A 188 -8.89 -0.36 -2.74
N ASP A 189 -8.22 -1.03 -1.80
CA ASP A 189 -7.78 -2.44 -1.93
C ASP A 189 -7.83 -3.17 -0.58
N LEU A 190 -8.91 -3.00 0.17
CA LEU A 190 -9.07 -3.56 1.52
C LEU A 190 -9.55 -5.02 1.46
N PHE A 191 -8.77 -5.88 0.83
CA PHE A 191 -8.97 -7.32 0.91
C PHE A 191 -8.54 -7.87 2.27
N ARG A 192 -9.04 -9.06 2.62
CA ARG A 192 -8.78 -9.75 3.88
C ARG A 192 -7.30 -10.04 4.16
N ASP A 193 -6.47 -10.18 3.15
CA ASP A 193 -5.02 -10.35 3.23
C ASP A 193 -4.26 -9.04 3.46
N ASN A 194 -4.92 -7.90 3.29
CA ASN A 194 -4.41 -6.57 3.64
C ASN A 194 -4.82 -6.12 5.06
N VAL A 195 -5.46 -7.00 5.83
CA VAL A 195 -5.90 -6.73 7.21
C VAL A 195 -5.27 -7.72 8.16
N LEU A 196 -4.60 -7.21 9.18
CA LEU A 196 -4.07 -8.01 10.29
C LEU A 196 -4.97 -7.85 11.51
N LEU A 197 -5.39 -8.95 12.08
CA LEU A 197 -6.23 -9.01 13.28
C LEU A 197 -5.41 -9.61 14.43
N GLU A 198 -5.57 -9.05 15.63
CA GLU A 198 -5.01 -9.54 16.89
C GLU A 198 -6.05 -10.36 17.67
#